data_8df7fd77468250580c4868f3edca8dec
#
_entry.id   8df7fd77468250580c4868f3edca8dec
#
_cell.length_a   1.000
_cell.length_b   1.000
_cell.length_c   1.000
_cell.angle_alpha   90.00
_cell.angle_beta   90.00
_cell.angle_gamma   90.00
#
_symmetry.space_group_name_H-M   'P 1'
#
loop_
_entity.id
_entity.type
_entity.pdbx_description
1 polymer ?
#
loop_
_entity_poly.entity_id
_entity_poly.type
_entity_poly.pdbx_seq_one_letter_code
_entity_poly.pdbx_strand_id
1 'polypeptide(L)'
;YSLGATLYHLLSGRKPAQRAAEVIPLGASDCSIAVAEIINKAMAMNPADRYQTAAEMLKDFLELPKKDPRMVRHKRRMFASAAVLGVLFLAGGACTFEGMHQKEQRQKALIMAEYSEDLLAQGDVTGAVKEALEAIPDRESVFMAPRTAQAQKALTDALGVYSLADGYKAYDTIELPAAPFDMDLSPEGTRLCVVYGYEAAVYDLSSGEKLAGIPIAQSALADCLFIDEDHILVASADGVEKYEIATGKVLWTGEKATFIAISGDGKTAACVNREEPKAILYDTESGEKKTECDFEGRQLRVVTNDILADPKDNIFALNQDGSLLAVSFSDGGVELFDLHDPEESLILYDTSDYIHMEGGFFGDYFAYAVRNGTDNVFGLVDTVQGISLGENAAQDPFYLKTDEKGIYLANKNLLVQITPQGEQLELAYTNNVNINAFA
;
A
#
# COMPACT_ATOMS: atom_id res chain seq x y z
N TYR A 1 -80.78 47.26 22.45
CA TYR A 1 -80.23 48.29 23.35
C TYR A 1 -80.12 47.79 24.81
N SER A 2 -81.18 47.28 25.44
CA SER A 2 -81.17 46.85 26.86
C SER A 2 -80.11 45.81 27.21
N LEU A 3 -79.92 44.79 26.29
CA LEU A 3 -78.86 43.81 26.49
C LEU A 3 -77.45 44.44 26.38
N GLY A 4 -77.27 45.38 25.41
CA GLY A 4 -76.04 46.14 25.33
C GLY A 4 -75.77 47.00 26.54
N ALA A 5 -76.78 47.64 27.11
CA ALA A 5 -76.66 48.43 28.33
C ALA A 5 -76.31 47.59 29.57
N THR A 6 -76.86 46.38 29.69
CA THR A 6 -76.49 45.41 30.76
C THR A 6 -75.02 44.98 30.62
N LEU A 7 -74.60 44.60 29.41
CA LEU A 7 -73.20 44.21 29.17
C LEU A 7 -72.21 45.37 29.37
N TYR A 8 -72.63 46.61 28.99
CA TYR A 8 -71.86 47.81 29.24
C TYR A 8 -71.61 48.01 30.75
N HIS A 9 -72.69 47.90 31.54
CA HIS A 9 -72.57 48.04 32.98
C HIS A 9 -71.71 46.97 33.62
N LEU A 10 -71.84 45.74 33.20
CA LEU A 10 -71.02 44.59 33.69
C LEU A 10 -69.53 44.76 33.37
N LEU A 11 -69.20 45.29 32.25
CA LEU A 11 -67.80 45.38 31.81
C LEU A 11 -67.09 46.65 32.24
N SER A 12 -67.82 47.78 32.29
CA SER A 12 -67.25 49.07 32.69
C SER A 12 -67.46 49.42 34.17
N GLY A 13 -68.38 48.74 34.90
CA GLY A 13 -68.80 49.10 36.21
C GLY A 13 -69.63 50.38 36.28
N ARG A 14 -69.86 51.03 35.15
CA ARG A 14 -70.57 52.32 35.04
C ARG A 14 -72.01 52.10 34.61
N LYS A 15 -72.99 52.79 35.28
CA LYS A 15 -74.37 52.77 34.79
C LYS A 15 -74.42 53.56 33.44
N PRO A 16 -75.04 53.03 32.38
CA PRO A 16 -75.19 53.82 31.14
C PRO A 16 -76.06 55.08 31.45
N ALA A 17 -75.71 56.21 30.87
CA ALA A 17 -76.47 57.42 30.93
C ALA A 17 -77.89 57.25 30.40
N GLN A 18 -78.89 58.02 30.99
CA GLN A 18 -80.28 57.89 30.56
C GLN A 18 -80.48 58.31 29.07
N ARG A 19 -79.63 59.15 28.53
CA ARG A 19 -79.64 59.52 27.14
C ARG A 19 -78.50 58.79 26.37
N ALA A 20 -78.81 58.13 25.27
CA ALA A 20 -77.84 57.41 24.44
C ALA A 20 -76.68 58.28 23.97
N ALA A 21 -76.91 59.60 23.77
CA ALA A 21 -75.91 60.58 23.37
C ALA A 21 -74.82 60.86 24.46
N GLU A 22 -75.08 60.52 25.70
CA GLU A 22 -74.21 60.81 26.86
C GLU A 22 -73.44 59.56 27.27
N VAL A 23 -73.65 58.43 26.63
CA VAL A 23 -72.94 57.16 26.92
C VAL A 23 -71.50 57.24 26.43
N ILE A 24 -70.55 57.14 27.37
CA ILE A 24 -69.13 57.10 27.03
C ILE A 24 -68.85 55.75 26.38
N PRO A 25 -68.31 55.66 25.10
CA PRO A 25 -68.05 54.37 24.49
C PRO A 25 -67.08 53.54 25.26
N LEU A 26 -67.23 52.17 25.26
CA LEU A 26 -66.26 51.25 25.81
C LEU A 26 -65.00 51.30 24.94
N GLY A 27 -63.86 51.24 25.64
CA GLY A 27 -62.54 51.24 25.01
C GLY A 27 -61.71 50.01 25.39
N ALA A 28 -60.47 50.03 24.96
CA ALA A 28 -59.49 48.94 25.17
C ALA A 28 -59.17 48.77 26.70
N SER A 29 -59.44 49.78 27.56
CA SER A 29 -59.29 49.71 28.98
C SER A 29 -60.41 48.92 29.70
N ASP A 30 -61.59 48.89 29.11
CA ASP A 30 -62.76 48.27 29.70
C ASP A 30 -62.93 46.80 29.30
N CYS A 31 -62.65 46.47 28.03
CA CYS A 31 -62.70 45.11 27.47
C CYS A 31 -61.90 44.97 26.18
N SER A 32 -61.96 43.81 25.49
CA SER A 32 -61.34 43.69 24.18
C SER A 32 -62.01 44.63 23.16
N ILE A 33 -61.23 45.18 22.21
CA ILE A 33 -61.74 46.12 21.21
C ILE A 33 -62.92 45.52 20.45
N ALA A 34 -62.85 44.25 20.12
CA ALA A 34 -63.89 43.51 19.35
C ALA A 34 -65.21 43.41 20.21
N VAL A 35 -65.10 43.21 21.50
CA VAL A 35 -66.27 43.19 22.43
C VAL A 35 -66.83 44.63 22.61
N ALA A 36 -65.92 45.62 22.74
CA ALA A 36 -66.32 47.02 22.82
C ALA A 36 -67.11 47.48 21.62
N GLU A 37 -66.69 47.10 20.41
CA GLU A 37 -67.36 47.40 19.13
C GLU A 37 -68.79 46.85 19.11
N ILE A 38 -69.00 45.59 19.53
CA ILE A 38 -70.32 44.96 19.55
C ILE A 38 -71.22 45.69 20.51
N ILE A 39 -70.73 45.98 21.72
CA ILE A 39 -71.53 46.64 22.72
C ILE A 39 -71.84 48.10 22.37
N ASN A 40 -70.84 48.84 21.84
CA ASN A 40 -71.00 50.22 21.41
C ASN A 40 -72.02 50.30 20.24
N LYS A 41 -71.97 49.34 19.28
CA LYS A 41 -72.99 49.23 18.23
C LYS A 41 -74.38 48.96 18.78
N ALA A 42 -74.53 48.06 19.76
CA ALA A 42 -75.81 47.76 20.41
C ALA A 42 -76.37 48.96 21.08
N MET A 43 -75.53 49.89 21.57
CA MET A 43 -75.88 51.13 22.30
C MET A 43 -75.77 52.37 21.46
N ALA A 44 -75.55 52.25 20.10
CA ALA A 44 -75.44 53.40 19.23
C ALA A 44 -76.57 54.43 19.45
N MET A 45 -76.28 55.73 19.26
CA MET A 45 -77.23 56.87 19.47
C MET A 45 -78.44 56.71 18.57
N ASN A 46 -78.23 56.46 17.30
CA ASN A 46 -79.33 56.27 16.33
C ASN A 46 -79.79 54.80 16.33
N PRO A 47 -81.08 54.51 16.52
CA PRO A 47 -81.63 53.19 16.52
C PRO A 47 -81.39 52.38 15.24
N ALA A 48 -81.29 53.08 14.10
CA ALA A 48 -80.96 52.42 12.79
C ALA A 48 -79.55 51.80 12.73
N ASP A 49 -78.64 52.38 13.56
CA ASP A 49 -77.25 51.89 13.57
C ASP A 49 -77.04 50.78 14.61
N ARG A 50 -78.09 50.39 15.33
CA ARG A 50 -78.06 49.27 16.30
C ARG A 50 -78.30 47.95 15.57
N TYR A 51 -77.98 46.83 16.26
CA TYR A 51 -78.47 45.54 15.84
C TYR A 51 -79.97 45.49 15.71
N GLN A 52 -80.50 45.10 14.54
CA GLN A 52 -81.90 45.02 14.25
C GLN A 52 -82.52 43.74 14.80
N THR A 53 -81.73 42.68 14.93
CA THR A 53 -82.14 41.41 15.55
C THR A 53 -81.13 40.94 16.58
N ALA A 54 -81.57 40.12 17.52
CA ALA A 54 -80.73 39.45 18.53
C ALA A 54 -79.77 38.43 17.80
N ALA A 55 -80.22 37.87 16.70
CA ALA A 55 -79.45 36.94 15.93
C ALA A 55 -78.16 37.58 15.26
N GLU A 56 -78.29 38.85 14.82
CA GLU A 56 -77.12 39.63 14.31
C GLU A 56 -76.06 39.83 15.41
N MET A 57 -76.53 40.23 16.57
CA MET A 57 -75.61 40.44 17.73
C MET A 57 -74.99 39.14 18.14
N LEU A 58 -75.73 38.03 18.21
CA LEU A 58 -75.24 36.71 18.53
C LEU A 58 -74.13 36.24 17.48
N LYS A 59 -74.40 36.53 16.20
CA LYS A 59 -73.43 36.19 15.14
C LYS A 59 -72.10 36.90 15.36
N ASP A 60 -72.13 38.21 15.69
CA ASP A 60 -70.89 38.92 15.91
C ASP A 60 -70.17 38.42 17.16
N PHE A 61 -70.90 38.01 18.24
CA PHE A 61 -70.32 37.35 19.40
C PHE A 61 -69.67 35.98 19.06
N LEU A 62 -70.29 35.20 18.24
CA LEU A 62 -69.74 33.90 17.78
C LEU A 62 -68.51 34.08 16.89
N GLU A 63 -68.39 35.23 16.20
CA GLU A 63 -67.20 35.54 15.36
C GLU A 63 -66.05 36.18 16.19
N LEU A 64 -66.26 36.57 17.47
CA LEU A 64 -65.21 37.14 18.34
C LEU A 64 -63.88 36.34 18.31
N PRO A 65 -63.87 34.98 18.43
CA PRO A 65 -62.61 34.22 18.41
C PRO A 65 -61.79 34.40 17.14
N LYS A 66 -62.43 34.84 16.04
CA LYS A 66 -61.74 35.08 14.75
C LYS A 66 -61.29 36.54 14.58
N LYS A 67 -61.99 37.48 15.22
CA LYS A 67 -61.79 38.94 15.07
C LYS A 67 -60.96 39.55 16.22
N ASP A 68 -60.93 38.94 17.42
CA ASP A 68 -60.17 39.45 18.54
C ASP A 68 -58.65 39.30 18.31
N PRO A 69 -57.91 40.42 18.23
CA PRO A 69 -56.45 40.39 18.01
C PRO A 69 -55.69 39.60 19.07
N ARG A 70 -56.20 39.49 20.30
CA ARG A 70 -55.57 38.70 21.38
C ARG A 70 -55.66 37.23 21.09
N MET A 71 -56.80 36.73 20.68
CA MET A 71 -57.01 35.32 20.30
C MET A 71 -56.26 34.94 19.06
N VAL A 72 -56.20 35.80 18.04
CA VAL A 72 -55.42 35.57 16.80
C VAL A 72 -53.95 35.50 17.11
N ARG A 73 -53.40 36.41 17.94
CA ARG A 73 -51.99 36.37 18.36
C ARG A 73 -51.66 35.10 19.15
N HIS A 74 -52.55 34.67 20.06
CA HIS A 74 -52.34 33.45 20.85
C HIS A 74 -52.29 32.22 19.94
N LYS A 75 -53.25 32.06 19.00
CA LYS A 75 -53.19 30.97 18.01
C LYS A 75 -51.94 31.01 17.18
N ARG A 76 -51.54 32.17 16.61
CA ARG A 76 -50.29 32.29 15.86
C ARG A 76 -49.07 31.88 16.67
N ARG A 77 -48.96 32.27 17.95
CA ARG A 77 -47.89 31.85 18.85
C ARG A 77 -47.90 30.35 19.10
N MET A 78 -49.07 29.76 19.34
CA MET A 78 -49.20 28.30 19.47
C MET A 78 -48.76 27.56 18.22
N PHE A 79 -49.19 28.01 17.03
CA PHE A 79 -48.73 27.38 15.77
C PHE A 79 -47.25 27.57 15.52
N ALA A 80 -46.67 28.74 15.82
CA ALA A 80 -45.27 28.98 15.70
C ALA A 80 -44.46 28.10 16.67
N SER A 81 -44.87 27.97 17.93
CA SER A 81 -44.21 27.07 18.89
C SER A 81 -44.32 25.59 18.51
N ALA A 82 -45.48 25.15 18.00
CA ALA A 82 -45.65 23.79 17.50
C ALA A 82 -44.78 23.51 16.28
N ALA A 83 -44.63 24.49 15.36
CA ALA A 83 -43.73 24.36 14.19
C ALA A 83 -42.28 24.27 14.64
N VAL A 84 -41.82 25.12 15.57
CA VAL A 84 -40.46 25.06 16.13
C VAL A 84 -40.19 23.69 16.79
N LEU A 85 -41.13 23.20 17.62
CA LEU A 85 -41.02 21.88 18.25
C LEU A 85 -40.96 20.75 17.20
N GLY A 86 -41.75 20.85 16.13
CA GLY A 86 -41.75 19.90 15.02
C GLY A 86 -40.37 19.86 14.30
N VAL A 87 -39.81 21.04 14.04
CA VAL A 87 -38.46 21.14 13.42
C VAL A 87 -37.38 20.56 14.35
N LEU A 88 -37.46 20.89 15.65
CA LEU A 88 -36.51 20.33 16.63
C LEU A 88 -36.62 18.80 16.76
N PHE A 89 -37.85 18.27 16.70
CA PHE A 89 -38.08 16.82 16.73
C PHE A 89 -37.51 16.12 15.48
N LEU A 90 -37.72 16.69 14.29
CA LEU A 90 -37.16 16.17 13.06
C LEU A 90 -35.65 16.27 13.04
N ALA A 91 -35.08 17.39 13.48
CA ALA A 91 -33.63 17.55 13.59
C ALA A 91 -33.03 16.54 14.60
N GLY A 92 -33.67 16.37 15.76
CA GLY A 92 -33.26 15.37 16.75
C GLY A 92 -33.35 13.95 16.20
N GLY A 93 -34.38 13.61 15.44
CA GLY A 93 -34.53 12.32 14.76
C GLY A 93 -33.43 12.08 13.71
N ALA A 94 -33.13 13.09 12.93
CA ALA A 94 -32.03 13.02 11.95
C ALA A 94 -30.67 12.84 12.64
N CYS A 95 -30.40 13.58 13.71
CA CYS A 95 -29.15 13.43 14.47
C CYS A 95 -29.02 12.05 15.14
N THR A 96 -30.14 11.48 15.65
CA THR A 96 -30.09 10.14 16.24
C THR A 96 -29.89 9.05 15.20
N PHE A 97 -30.53 9.17 14.04
CA PHE A 97 -30.33 8.24 12.92
C PHE A 97 -28.90 8.26 12.43
N GLU A 98 -28.33 9.47 12.24
CA GLU A 98 -26.93 9.64 11.85
C GLU A 98 -25.97 9.08 12.91
N GLY A 99 -26.23 9.33 14.18
CA GLY A 99 -25.43 8.78 15.28
C GLY A 99 -25.46 7.25 15.35
N MET A 100 -26.60 6.63 15.04
CA MET A 100 -26.69 5.17 14.94
C MET A 100 -25.90 4.65 13.74
N HIS A 101 -26.01 5.30 12.58
CA HIS A 101 -25.26 4.92 11.38
C HIS A 101 -23.74 5.04 11.60
N GLN A 102 -23.28 6.12 12.19
CA GLN A 102 -21.86 6.29 12.55
C GLN A 102 -21.38 5.22 13.55
N LYS A 103 -22.22 4.82 14.50
CA LYS A 103 -21.89 3.74 15.43
C LYS A 103 -21.70 2.40 14.70
N GLU A 104 -22.58 2.07 13.77
CA GLU A 104 -22.45 0.86 12.96
C GLU A 104 -21.19 0.87 12.11
N GLN A 105 -20.88 1.99 11.43
CA GLN A 105 -19.66 2.15 10.66
C GLN A 105 -18.40 2.00 11.51
N ARG A 106 -18.42 2.61 12.71
CA ARG A 106 -17.32 2.47 13.66
C ARG A 106 -17.13 1.03 14.13
N GLN A 107 -18.21 0.30 14.38
CA GLN A 107 -18.13 -1.11 14.76
C GLN A 107 -17.55 -1.97 13.63
N LYS A 108 -17.96 -1.73 12.37
CA LYS A 108 -17.37 -2.40 11.21
C LYS A 108 -15.88 -2.12 11.11
N ALA A 109 -15.46 -0.85 11.22
CA ALA A 109 -14.06 -0.48 11.18
C ALA A 109 -13.23 -1.16 12.27
N LEU A 110 -13.78 -1.34 13.46
CA LEU A 110 -13.10 -2.05 14.56
C LEU A 110 -12.95 -3.55 14.26
N ILE A 111 -13.99 -4.20 13.71
CA ILE A 111 -13.94 -5.62 13.33
C ILE A 111 -12.93 -5.83 12.21
N MET A 112 -12.90 -4.95 11.19
CA MET A 112 -11.92 -5.03 10.09
C MET A 112 -10.49 -4.80 10.60
N ALA A 113 -10.30 -3.87 11.54
CA ALA A 113 -9.00 -3.65 12.16
C ALA A 113 -8.52 -4.88 12.95
N GLU A 114 -9.38 -5.52 13.72
CA GLU A 114 -9.08 -6.76 14.45
C GLU A 114 -8.76 -7.90 13.48
N TYR A 115 -9.55 -8.04 12.40
CA TYR A 115 -9.31 -9.05 11.38
C TYR A 115 -7.99 -8.82 10.63
N SER A 116 -7.63 -7.56 10.36
CA SER A 116 -6.33 -7.20 9.81
C SER A 116 -5.18 -7.61 10.75
N GLU A 117 -5.30 -7.40 12.07
CA GLU A 117 -4.30 -7.86 13.05
C GLU A 117 -4.17 -9.40 13.05
N ASP A 118 -5.28 -10.13 12.90
CA ASP A 118 -5.28 -11.59 12.81
C ASP A 118 -4.61 -12.10 11.53
N LEU A 119 -4.88 -11.48 10.38
CA LEU A 119 -4.20 -11.80 9.12
C LEU A 119 -2.70 -11.53 9.19
N LEU A 120 -2.31 -10.40 9.79
CA LEU A 120 -0.91 -10.08 10.00
C LEU A 120 -0.20 -11.12 10.90
N ALA A 121 -0.87 -11.60 11.94
CA ALA A 121 -0.34 -12.66 12.81
C ALA A 121 -0.19 -14.01 12.09
N GLN A 122 -0.99 -14.26 11.05
CA GLN A 122 -0.91 -15.43 10.18
C GLN A 122 0.14 -15.28 9.07
N GLY A 123 0.74 -14.09 8.90
CA GLY A 123 1.73 -13.78 7.87
C GLY A 123 1.14 -13.26 6.56
N ASP A 124 -0.19 -13.15 6.44
CA ASP A 124 -0.86 -12.55 5.27
C ASP A 124 -0.84 -11.02 5.39
N VAL A 125 0.27 -10.41 4.99
CA VAL A 125 0.48 -8.95 5.04
C VAL A 125 -0.43 -8.25 4.02
N THR A 126 -0.59 -8.82 2.83
CA THR A 126 -1.42 -8.23 1.77
C THR A 126 -2.89 -8.18 2.17
N GLY A 127 -3.42 -9.28 2.70
CA GLY A 127 -4.76 -9.33 3.26
C GLY A 127 -4.93 -8.35 4.42
N ALA A 128 -3.96 -8.29 5.33
CA ALA A 128 -3.98 -7.36 6.46
C ALA A 128 -4.04 -5.89 6.02
N VAL A 129 -3.23 -5.48 5.04
CA VAL A 129 -3.24 -4.12 4.48
C VAL A 129 -4.58 -3.82 3.81
N LYS A 130 -5.14 -4.75 3.06
CA LYS A 130 -6.43 -4.58 2.38
C LYS A 130 -7.56 -4.33 3.38
N GLU A 131 -7.70 -5.19 4.38
CA GLU A 131 -8.73 -5.05 5.43
C GLU A 131 -8.55 -3.78 6.27
N ALA A 132 -7.30 -3.42 6.58
CA ALA A 132 -7.00 -2.18 7.30
C ALA A 132 -7.37 -0.93 6.46
N LEU A 133 -7.16 -0.94 5.14
CA LEU A 133 -7.58 0.15 4.25
C LEU A 133 -9.11 0.28 4.20
N GLU A 134 -9.84 -0.84 4.12
CA GLU A 134 -11.31 -0.82 4.13
C GLU A 134 -11.89 -0.33 5.47
N ALA A 135 -11.14 -0.47 6.57
CA ALA A 135 -11.51 0.07 7.88
C ALA A 135 -11.36 1.59 7.98
N ILE A 136 -10.67 2.24 7.04
CA ILE A 136 -10.44 3.69 7.04
C ILE A 136 -11.37 4.37 6.02
N PRO A 137 -12.18 5.35 6.41
CA PRO A 137 -13.07 6.04 5.48
C PRO A 137 -12.26 6.89 4.47
N ASP A 138 -12.67 6.87 3.20
CA ASP A 138 -12.02 7.60 2.10
C ASP A 138 -12.03 9.13 2.27
N ARG A 139 -13.02 9.65 2.99
CA ARG A 139 -13.21 11.10 3.21
C ARG A 139 -13.59 11.39 4.65
N GLU A 140 -12.98 12.42 5.20
CA GLU A 140 -13.43 12.99 6.47
C GLU A 140 -14.61 13.93 6.23
N SER A 141 -15.74 13.65 6.87
CA SER A 141 -16.92 14.51 6.84
C SER A 141 -17.57 14.48 8.21
N VAL A 142 -18.24 15.58 8.57
CA VAL A 142 -19.05 15.66 9.81
C VAL A 142 -20.12 14.57 9.84
N PHE A 143 -20.52 14.05 8.68
CA PHE A 143 -21.54 13.02 8.51
C PHE A 143 -20.98 11.62 8.24
N MET A 144 -19.65 11.43 8.24
CA MET A 144 -19.00 10.14 8.10
C MET A 144 -18.42 9.65 9.42
N ALA A 145 -18.27 8.35 9.56
CA ALA A 145 -17.63 7.76 10.73
C ALA A 145 -16.20 8.32 10.87
N PRO A 146 -15.80 8.76 12.06
CA PRO A 146 -14.43 9.23 12.29
C PRO A 146 -13.45 8.06 12.12
N ARG A 147 -12.24 8.37 11.66
CA ARG A 147 -11.14 7.40 11.65
C ARG A 147 -10.92 6.89 13.09
N THR A 148 -10.87 5.58 13.24
CA THR A 148 -10.59 4.98 14.53
C THR A 148 -9.07 4.83 14.72
N ALA A 149 -8.59 5.02 15.95
CA ALA A 149 -7.18 4.81 16.27
C ALA A 149 -6.75 3.35 16.01
N GLN A 150 -7.66 2.39 16.21
CA GLN A 150 -7.43 0.98 15.95
C GLN A 150 -7.23 0.69 14.46
N ALA A 151 -8.07 1.26 13.57
CA ALA A 151 -7.89 1.10 12.13
C ALA A 151 -6.58 1.73 11.62
N GLN A 152 -6.21 2.90 12.16
CA GLN A 152 -4.91 3.51 11.84
C GLN A 152 -3.75 2.66 12.34
N LYS A 153 -3.84 2.13 13.57
CA LYS A 153 -2.83 1.22 14.13
C LYS A 153 -2.71 -0.04 13.27
N ALA A 154 -3.82 -0.70 12.95
CA ALA A 154 -3.81 -1.92 12.12
C ALA A 154 -3.15 -1.67 10.77
N LEU A 155 -3.44 -0.54 10.11
CA LEU A 155 -2.78 -0.18 8.83
C LEU A 155 -1.28 0.10 9.02
N THR A 156 -0.89 0.85 10.05
CA THR A 156 0.53 1.14 10.30
C THR A 156 1.31 -0.10 10.70
N ASP A 157 0.70 -1.01 11.45
CA ASP A 157 1.30 -2.30 11.82
C ASP A 157 1.42 -3.21 10.59
N ALA A 158 0.38 -3.30 9.75
CA ALA A 158 0.42 -4.06 8.51
C ALA A 158 1.45 -3.53 7.51
N LEU A 159 1.60 -2.21 7.39
CA LEU A 159 2.63 -1.56 6.56
C LEU A 159 4.03 -1.58 7.20
N GLY A 160 4.16 -2.01 8.46
CA GLY A 160 5.44 -2.03 9.16
C GLY A 160 6.04 -0.65 9.48
N VAL A 161 5.26 0.43 9.42
CA VAL A 161 5.72 1.82 9.56
C VAL A 161 6.48 2.09 10.88
N TYR A 162 6.08 1.39 11.95
CA TYR A 162 6.72 1.53 13.27
C TYR A 162 7.57 0.32 13.67
N SER A 163 7.76 -0.64 12.76
CA SER A 163 8.56 -1.84 13.03
C SER A 163 10.03 -1.65 12.71
N LEU A 164 10.58 -0.48 12.96
CA LEU A 164 11.99 -0.16 12.74
C LEU A 164 12.95 -1.06 13.53
N ALA A 165 12.46 -1.69 14.60
CA ALA A 165 13.27 -2.55 15.46
C ALA A 165 13.46 -3.99 14.93
N ASP A 166 12.57 -4.48 14.05
CA ASP A 166 12.53 -5.89 13.63
C ASP A 166 13.01 -6.14 12.19
N GLY A 167 13.52 -5.10 11.50
CA GLY A 167 14.02 -5.21 10.13
C GLY A 167 12.90 -5.47 9.10
N TYR A 168 13.25 -6.12 8.00
CA TYR A 168 12.30 -6.50 6.97
C TYR A 168 11.28 -7.50 7.50
N LYS A 169 9.99 -7.22 7.24
CA LYS A 169 8.91 -8.21 7.41
C LYS A 169 8.62 -8.84 6.07
N ALA A 170 8.29 -10.12 6.08
CA ALA A 170 7.78 -10.79 4.89
C ALA A 170 6.55 -10.01 4.37
N TYR A 171 6.63 -9.58 3.12
CA TYR A 171 5.52 -8.89 2.45
C TYR A 171 4.48 -9.91 2.01
N ASP A 172 4.97 -11.05 1.52
CA ASP A 172 4.17 -12.18 1.10
C ASP A 172 4.94 -13.48 1.30
N THR A 173 4.26 -14.62 1.23
CA THR A 173 4.89 -15.94 1.38
C THR A 173 4.33 -16.88 0.31
N ILE A 174 5.22 -17.41 -0.51
CA ILE A 174 4.90 -18.44 -1.49
C ILE A 174 5.33 -19.79 -0.91
N GLU A 175 4.35 -20.67 -0.66
CA GLU A 175 4.66 -22.04 -0.21
C GLU A 175 5.18 -22.86 -1.40
N LEU A 176 6.40 -23.36 -1.28
CA LEU A 176 7.03 -24.22 -2.27
C LEU A 176 6.87 -25.70 -1.89
N PRO A 177 6.71 -26.62 -2.87
CA PRO A 177 6.62 -28.05 -2.60
C PRO A 177 7.91 -28.69 -2.03
N ALA A 178 9.07 -28.03 -2.26
CA ALA A 178 10.37 -28.45 -1.77
C ALA A 178 11.27 -27.24 -1.53
N ALA A 179 12.39 -27.43 -0.83
CA ALA A 179 13.39 -26.38 -0.66
C ALA A 179 13.93 -25.92 -2.02
N PRO A 180 14.03 -24.60 -2.26
CA PRO A 180 14.58 -24.06 -3.49
C PRO A 180 16.10 -24.32 -3.55
N PHE A 181 16.60 -24.55 -4.76
CA PHE A 181 18.03 -24.61 -5.06
C PHE A 181 18.53 -23.30 -5.63
N ASP A 182 17.65 -22.61 -6.37
CA ASP A 182 17.94 -21.33 -6.98
C ASP A 182 16.68 -20.49 -7.17
N MET A 183 16.84 -19.17 -7.21
CA MET A 183 15.77 -18.19 -7.39
C MET A 183 16.28 -16.97 -8.14
N ASP A 184 15.43 -16.43 -9.00
CA ASP A 184 15.69 -15.17 -9.69
C ASP A 184 14.40 -14.35 -9.86
N LEU A 185 14.53 -13.03 -9.81
CA LEU A 185 13.44 -12.08 -10.01
C LEU A 185 13.43 -11.58 -11.44
N SER A 186 12.24 -11.40 -12.01
CA SER A 186 12.12 -10.74 -13.30
C SER A 186 12.59 -9.28 -13.25
N PRO A 187 13.01 -8.70 -14.38
CA PRO A 187 13.54 -7.33 -14.43
C PRO A 187 12.59 -6.27 -13.84
N GLU A 188 11.28 -6.44 -13.98
CA GLU A 188 10.28 -5.56 -13.37
C GLU A 188 9.97 -5.90 -11.90
N GLY A 189 10.53 -7.01 -11.37
CA GLY A 189 10.26 -7.48 -10.00
C GLY A 189 8.83 -7.97 -9.79
N THR A 190 8.14 -8.39 -10.86
CA THR A 190 6.74 -8.85 -10.80
C THR A 190 6.61 -10.35 -10.75
N ARG A 191 7.66 -11.09 -11.14
CA ARG A 191 7.70 -12.55 -11.22
C ARG A 191 8.92 -13.10 -10.51
N LEU A 192 8.78 -14.33 -10.01
CA LEU A 192 9.83 -15.07 -9.36
C LEU A 192 10.00 -16.43 -10.07
N CYS A 193 11.19 -16.72 -10.59
CA CYS A 193 11.56 -18.06 -11.01
C CYS A 193 12.21 -18.80 -9.85
N VAL A 194 11.83 -20.05 -9.62
CA VAL A 194 12.36 -20.87 -8.54
C VAL A 194 12.65 -22.26 -9.07
N VAL A 195 13.85 -22.75 -8.79
CA VAL A 195 14.23 -24.14 -9.08
C VAL A 195 14.11 -24.98 -7.81
N TYR A 196 13.29 -26.01 -7.85
CA TYR A 196 13.17 -26.99 -6.77
C TYR A 196 12.86 -28.39 -7.29
N GLY A 197 13.32 -29.42 -6.60
CA GLY A 197 13.06 -30.81 -6.99
C GLY A 197 13.53 -31.10 -8.42
N TYR A 198 12.62 -31.30 -9.36
CA TYR A 198 12.84 -31.53 -10.78
C TYR A 198 12.05 -30.53 -11.63
N GLU A 199 11.91 -29.32 -11.14
CA GLU A 199 11.10 -28.29 -11.77
C GLU A 199 11.73 -26.90 -11.62
N ALA A 200 11.70 -26.11 -12.69
CA ALA A 200 11.81 -24.66 -12.65
C ALA A 200 10.39 -24.08 -12.75
N ALA A 201 9.96 -23.34 -11.75
CA ALA A 201 8.61 -22.78 -11.66
C ALA A 201 8.65 -21.27 -11.63
N VAL A 202 7.71 -20.64 -12.33
CA VAL A 202 7.54 -19.18 -12.34
C VAL A 202 6.26 -18.82 -11.62
N TYR A 203 6.36 -17.90 -10.68
CA TYR A 203 5.25 -17.38 -9.85
C TYR A 203 5.03 -15.91 -10.14
N ASP A 204 3.77 -15.49 -10.09
CA ASP A 204 3.40 -14.07 -10.03
C ASP A 204 3.48 -13.61 -8.57
N LEU A 205 4.26 -12.55 -8.31
CA LEU A 205 4.50 -12.07 -6.94
C LEU A 205 3.30 -11.32 -6.34
N SER A 206 2.39 -10.83 -7.18
CA SER A 206 1.22 -10.10 -6.69
C SER A 206 0.10 -11.02 -6.23
N SER A 207 -0.01 -12.20 -6.84
CA SER A 207 -1.07 -13.17 -6.57
C SER A 207 -0.58 -14.43 -5.85
N GLY A 208 0.75 -14.69 -5.88
CA GLY A 208 1.33 -15.96 -5.43
C GLY A 208 1.01 -17.14 -6.35
N GLU A 209 0.35 -16.91 -7.49
CA GLU A 209 -0.04 -17.97 -8.42
C GLU A 209 1.14 -18.48 -9.24
N LYS A 210 1.22 -19.78 -9.39
CA LYS A 210 2.18 -20.42 -10.29
C LYS A 210 1.75 -20.22 -11.74
N LEU A 211 2.53 -19.46 -12.51
CA LEU A 211 2.30 -19.18 -13.93
C LEU A 211 2.76 -20.31 -14.84
N ALA A 212 3.93 -20.90 -14.53
CA ALA A 212 4.52 -21.96 -15.31
C ALA A 212 5.24 -22.99 -14.44
N GLY A 213 5.32 -24.23 -14.93
CA GLY A 213 6.13 -25.29 -14.33
C GLY A 213 6.85 -26.03 -15.45
N ILE A 214 8.16 -25.96 -15.45
CA ILE A 214 9.05 -26.50 -16.48
C ILE A 214 9.81 -27.69 -15.89
N PRO A 215 9.56 -28.91 -16.34
CA PRO A 215 10.30 -30.08 -15.88
C PRO A 215 11.77 -29.97 -16.27
N ILE A 216 12.68 -30.22 -15.32
CA ILE A 216 14.13 -30.26 -15.54
C ILE A 216 14.70 -31.58 -15.08
N ALA A 217 15.80 -32.02 -15.69
CA ALA A 217 16.36 -33.36 -15.44
C ALA A 217 16.93 -33.54 -14.02
N GLN A 218 17.58 -32.52 -13.49
CA GLN A 218 18.17 -32.54 -12.15
C GLN A 218 18.34 -31.11 -11.63
N SER A 219 17.86 -30.87 -10.42
CA SER A 219 17.80 -29.53 -9.85
C SER A 219 18.96 -29.16 -8.94
N ALA A 220 19.68 -30.11 -8.37
CA ALA A 220 20.73 -29.85 -7.38
C ALA A 220 21.91 -28.96 -7.87
N LEU A 221 22.03 -28.73 -9.15
CA LEU A 221 22.99 -27.84 -9.78
C LEU A 221 22.34 -27.03 -10.93
N ALA A 222 21.03 -26.90 -10.92
CA ALA A 222 20.34 -26.12 -11.92
C ALA A 222 20.31 -24.64 -11.48
N ASP A 223 20.50 -23.77 -12.46
CA ASP A 223 20.47 -22.33 -12.33
C ASP A 223 19.35 -21.75 -13.21
N CYS A 224 18.68 -20.71 -12.79
CA CYS A 224 17.62 -20.08 -13.56
C CYS A 224 17.75 -18.55 -13.51
N LEU A 225 17.60 -17.90 -14.65
CA LEU A 225 17.63 -16.46 -14.78
C LEU A 225 16.54 -15.96 -15.73
N PHE A 226 15.94 -14.81 -15.43
CA PHE A 226 15.10 -14.12 -16.38
C PHE A 226 15.94 -13.43 -17.46
N ILE A 227 15.56 -13.60 -18.71
CA ILE A 227 16.07 -12.79 -19.82
C ILE A 227 15.25 -11.50 -19.92
N ASP A 228 13.94 -11.65 -19.80
CA ASP A 228 12.93 -10.61 -19.79
C ASP A 228 11.67 -11.12 -19.06
N GLU A 229 10.59 -10.34 -19.05
CA GLU A 229 9.35 -10.75 -18.37
C GLU A 229 8.71 -12.02 -18.93
N ASP A 230 8.95 -12.37 -20.18
CA ASP A 230 8.29 -13.50 -20.86
C ASP A 230 9.19 -14.72 -21.07
N HIS A 231 10.50 -14.59 -20.82
CA HIS A 231 11.48 -15.62 -21.10
C HIS A 231 12.43 -15.86 -19.92
N ILE A 232 12.69 -17.15 -19.67
CA ILE A 232 13.72 -17.59 -18.71
C ILE A 232 14.77 -18.45 -19.41
N LEU A 233 15.96 -18.41 -18.88
CA LEU A 233 17.07 -19.33 -19.20
C LEU A 233 17.25 -20.28 -18.03
N VAL A 234 17.30 -21.56 -18.31
CA VAL A 234 17.51 -22.60 -17.28
C VAL A 234 18.71 -23.44 -17.69
N ALA A 235 19.69 -23.52 -16.79
CA ALA A 235 20.80 -24.48 -16.94
C ALA A 235 20.49 -25.72 -16.11
N SER A 236 20.68 -26.88 -16.73
CA SER A 236 20.45 -28.17 -16.08
C SER A 236 21.43 -29.24 -16.60
N ALA A 237 21.30 -30.45 -16.09
CA ALA A 237 22.11 -31.59 -16.58
C ALA A 237 21.90 -31.91 -18.07
N ASP A 238 20.77 -31.50 -18.65
CA ASP A 238 20.45 -31.73 -20.07
C ASP A 238 21.03 -30.64 -20.99
N GLY A 239 21.35 -29.48 -20.45
CA GLY A 239 21.88 -28.35 -21.19
C GLY A 239 21.31 -27.03 -20.68
N VAL A 240 21.67 -25.94 -21.37
CA VAL A 240 21.05 -24.65 -21.15
C VAL A 240 19.90 -24.48 -22.15
N GLU A 241 18.72 -24.09 -21.66
CA GLU A 241 17.52 -23.98 -22.48
C GLU A 241 16.80 -22.67 -22.22
N LYS A 242 16.40 -21.97 -23.29
CA LYS A 242 15.51 -20.81 -23.20
C LYS A 242 14.07 -21.25 -23.31
N TYR A 243 13.25 -20.80 -22.38
CA TYR A 243 11.81 -21.09 -22.34
C TYR A 243 10.97 -19.83 -22.51
N GLU A 244 9.88 -19.96 -23.24
CA GLU A 244 8.76 -19.02 -23.21
C GLU A 244 7.85 -19.39 -22.03
N ILE A 245 7.69 -18.48 -21.07
CA ILE A 245 6.97 -18.76 -19.81
C ILE A 245 5.50 -19.10 -20.06
N ALA A 246 4.83 -18.36 -20.94
CA ALA A 246 3.39 -18.51 -21.20
C ALA A 246 3.01 -19.88 -21.75
N THR A 247 3.91 -20.52 -22.51
CA THR A 247 3.66 -21.79 -23.18
C THR A 247 4.46 -22.96 -22.61
N GLY A 248 5.51 -22.68 -21.84
CA GLY A 248 6.49 -23.66 -21.39
C GLY A 248 7.34 -24.27 -22.54
N LYS A 249 7.36 -23.62 -23.72
CA LYS A 249 8.04 -24.12 -24.89
C LYS A 249 9.52 -23.75 -24.87
N VAL A 250 10.39 -24.73 -25.17
CA VAL A 250 11.80 -24.49 -25.42
C VAL A 250 11.94 -23.76 -26.77
N LEU A 251 12.61 -22.61 -26.75
CA LEU A 251 12.91 -21.81 -27.94
C LEU A 251 14.24 -22.20 -28.58
N TRP A 252 15.26 -22.45 -27.77
CA TRP A 252 16.52 -22.99 -28.18
C TRP A 252 17.22 -23.77 -27.05
N THR A 253 18.20 -24.60 -27.40
CA THR A 253 19.00 -25.42 -26.47
C THR A 253 20.47 -25.21 -26.77
N GLY A 254 21.28 -24.98 -25.72
CA GLY A 254 22.74 -24.89 -25.78
C GLY A 254 23.44 -26.12 -25.17
N GLU A 255 24.77 -26.02 -25.01
CA GLU A 255 25.58 -27.05 -24.39
C GLU A 255 25.27 -27.16 -22.87
N LYS A 256 25.74 -28.22 -22.23
CA LYS A 256 25.58 -28.41 -20.78
C LYS A 256 26.22 -27.28 -20.00
N ALA A 257 25.49 -26.74 -19.06
CA ALA A 257 25.95 -25.68 -18.17
C ALA A 257 25.53 -25.94 -16.74
N THR A 258 26.32 -25.46 -15.80
CA THR A 258 26.04 -25.48 -14.37
C THR A 258 25.70 -24.09 -13.85
N PHE A 259 26.33 -23.06 -14.40
CA PHE A 259 26.11 -21.66 -14.07
C PHE A 259 25.83 -20.89 -15.34
N ILE A 260 24.96 -19.90 -15.18
CA ILE A 260 24.61 -18.95 -16.24
C ILE A 260 24.72 -17.53 -15.71
N ALA A 261 25.08 -16.62 -16.61
CA ALA A 261 25.00 -15.18 -16.37
C ALA A 261 24.39 -14.52 -17.60
N ILE A 262 23.61 -13.49 -17.43
CA ILE A 262 22.99 -12.73 -18.49
C ILE A 262 23.51 -11.30 -18.43
N SER A 263 23.84 -10.71 -19.58
CA SER A 263 24.23 -9.30 -19.69
C SER A 263 23.07 -8.40 -19.27
N GLY A 264 23.37 -7.23 -18.72
CA GLY A 264 22.33 -6.31 -18.27
C GLY A 264 21.38 -5.84 -19.38
N ASP A 265 21.80 -5.87 -20.65
CA ASP A 265 20.95 -5.59 -21.80
C ASP A 265 20.12 -6.81 -22.28
N GLY A 266 20.27 -7.95 -21.62
CA GLY A 266 19.55 -9.19 -21.91
C GLY A 266 19.97 -9.93 -23.19
N LYS A 267 21.01 -9.48 -23.92
CA LYS A 267 21.33 -10.00 -25.25
C LYS A 267 22.41 -11.06 -25.28
N THR A 268 23.16 -11.22 -24.21
CA THR A 268 24.26 -12.20 -24.14
C THR A 268 24.10 -13.05 -22.90
N ALA A 269 24.16 -14.35 -23.04
CA ALA A 269 24.23 -15.30 -21.96
C ALA A 269 25.60 -15.98 -21.94
N ALA A 270 26.30 -15.93 -20.81
CA ALA A 270 27.47 -16.76 -20.56
C ALA A 270 27.04 -18.02 -19.83
N CYS A 271 27.49 -19.15 -20.28
CA CYS A 271 27.16 -20.46 -19.75
C CYS A 271 28.46 -21.24 -19.49
N VAL A 272 28.60 -21.82 -18.31
CA VAL A 272 29.78 -22.60 -17.95
C VAL A 272 29.39 -23.95 -17.39
N ASN A 273 30.06 -24.98 -17.86
CA ASN A 273 29.99 -26.31 -17.28
C ASN A 273 31.12 -26.46 -16.26
N ARG A 274 30.77 -26.85 -15.07
CA ARG A 274 31.70 -27.12 -13.96
C ARG A 274 32.86 -28.09 -14.35
N GLU A 275 32.58 -29.03 -15.24
CA GLU A 275 33.55 -30.05 -15.65
C GLU A 275 34.47 -29.56 -16.77
N GLU A 276 34.14 -28.44 -17.41
CA GLU A 276 34.90 -27.87 -18.53
C GLU A 276 35.33 -26.43 -18.16
N PRO A 277 36.64 -26.13 -18.17
CA PRO A 277 37.16 -24.85 -17.73
C PRO A 277 37.03 -23.76 -18.80
N LYS A 278 35.80 -23.56 -19.32
CA LYS A 278 35.50 -22.54 -20.32
C LYS A 278 34.09 -22.04 -20.18
N ALA A 279 33.85 -20.77 -20.48
CA ALA A 279 32.52 -20.22 -20.69
C ALA A 279 32.16 -20.18 -22.17
N ILE A 280 30.92 -20.50 -22.49
CA ILE A 280 30.36 -20.40 -23.83
C ILE A 280 29.33 -19.25 -23.81
N LEU A 281 29.47 -18.33 -24.75
CA LEU A 281 28.58 -17.18 -24.85
C LEU A 281 27.57 -17.40 -25.98
N TYR A 282 26.32 -17.18 -25.66
CA TYR A 282 25.18 -17.30 -26.56
C TYR A 282 24.51 -15.96 -26.78
N ASP A 283 23.99 -15.77 -27.99
CA ASP A 283 22.97 -14.76 -28.23
C ASP A 283 21.64 -15.24 -27.63
N THR A 284 21.06 -14.48 -26.75
CA THR A 284 19.85 -14.90 -26.00
C THR A 284 18.61 -15.00 -26.87
N GLU A 285 18.52 -14.28 -27.97
CA GLU A 285 17.38 -14.32 -28.88
C GLU A 285 17.45 -15.55 -29.80
N SER A 286 18.56 -15.73 -30.47
CA SER A 286 18.75 -16.80 -31.50
C SER A 286 19.26 -18.12 -30.94
N GLY A 287 19.94 -18.13 -29.80
CA GLY A 287 20.67 -19.28 -29.27
C GLY A 287 21.97 -19.57 -30.02
N GLU A 288 22.41 -18.66 -30.90
CA GLU A 288 23.65 -18.82 -31.62
C GLU A 288 24.87 -18.60 -30.71
N LYS A 289 25.87 -19.45 -30.84
CA LYS A 289 27.12 -19.32 -30.09
C LYS A 289 27.92 -18.14 -30.64
N LYS A 290 28.21 -17.15 -29.81
CA LYS A 290 28.98 -15.96 -30.13
C LYS A 290 30.49 -16.21 -30.04
N THR A 291 30.95 -16.68 -28.89
CA THR A 291 32.37 -16.91 -28.62
C THR A 291 32.53 -17.90 -27.46
N GLU A 292 33.76 -18.31 -27.19
CA GLU A 292 34.18 -19.07 -26.03
C GLU A 292 35.27 -18.29 -25.30
N CYS A 293 35.28 -18.37 -23.95
CA CYS A 293 36.32 -17.88 -23.09
C CYS A 293 36.95 -19.08 -22.37
N ASP A 294 38.21 -19.39 -22.67
CA ASP A 294 38.97 -20.48 -22.05
C ASP A 294 39.59 -19.96 -20.74
N PHE A 295 39.48 -20.72 -19.69
CA PHE A 295 40.04 -20.38 -18.37
C PHE A 295 41.43 -21.04 -18.14
N GLU A 296 42.13 -21.47 -19.17
CA GLU A 296 43.45 -22.07 -19.11
C GLU A 296 43.58 -23.28 -18.18
N GLY A 297 42.53 -24.07 -18.06
CA GLY A 297 42.45 -25.23 -17.19
C GLY A 297 42.09 -24.91 -15.71
N ARG A 298 41.87 -23.66 -15.37
CA ARG A 298 41.40 -23.25 -14.03
C ARG A 298 39.90 -23.54 -13.88
N GLN A 299 39.53 -24.11 -12.75
CA GLN A 299 38.15 -24.50 -12.49
C GLN A 299 37.43 -23.44 -11.67
N LEU A 300 36.17 -23.21 -11.98
CA LEU A 300 35.30 -22.42 -11.14
C LEU A 300 35.21 -23.04 -9.76
N ARG A 301 35.08 -22.19 -8.77
CA ARG A 301 34.81 -22.64 -7.42
C ARG A 301 33.40 -23.21 -7.33
N VAL A 302 33.26 -24.35 -6.70
CA VAL A 302 31.97 -24.93 -6.32
C VAL A 302 32.08 -25.37 -4.89
N VAL A 303 31.30 -24.76 -4.04
CA VAL A 303 31.19 -25.15 -2.63
C VAL A 303 30.27 -26.37 -2.54
N THR A 304 30.87 -27.55 -2.41
CA THR A 304 30.13 -28.83 -2.50
C THR A 304 29.85 -29.54 -1.18
N ASN A 305 30.43 -29.09 -0.06
CA ASN A 305 30.44 -29.88 1.17
C ASN A 305 29.83 -29.19 2.40
N ASP A 306 29.34 -28.00 2.30
CA ASP A 306 28.69 -27.34 3.42
C ASP A 306 27.19 -27.23 3.16
N ILE A 307 26.39 -27.87 4.01
CA ILE A 307 24.91 -27.85 3.94
C ILE A 307 24.38 -26.40 4.12
N LEU A 308 25.25 -25.48 4.52
CA LEU A 308 24.96 -24.07 4.77
C LEU A 308 25.60 -23.13 3.72
N ALA A 309 26.36 -23.66 2.76
CA ALA A 309 26.95 -22.84 1.71
C ALA A 309 25.98 -22.70 0.54
N ASP A 310 25.72 -21.47 0.18
CA ASP A 310 24.98 -21.15 -1.04
C ASP A 310 25.76 -21.72 -2.25
N PRO A 311 25.15 -22.53 -3.12
CA PRO A 311 25.81 -22.97 -4.37
C PRO A 311 26.28 -21.80 -5.23
N LYS A 312 25.78 -20.60 -5.02
CA LYS A 312 26.17 -19.35 -5.67
C LYS A 312 27.31 -18.57 -4.97
N ASP A 313 28.00 -19.15 -3.98
CA ASP A 313 29.20 -18.56 -3.37
C ASP A 313 30.37 -18.48 -4.39
N ASN A 314 30.09 -17.95 -5.58
CA ASN A 314 31.04 -17.71 -6.64
C ASN A 314 30.67 -16.46 -7.41
N ILE A 315 31.66 -15.86 -8.04
CA ILE A 315 31.46 -14.75 -8.98
C ILE A 315 31.41 -15.34 -10.39
N PHE A 316 30.26 -15.18 -11.05
CA PHE A 316 30.09 -15.45 -12.47
C PHE A 316 29.04 -14.45 -13.00
N ALA A 317 29.51 -13.34 -13.56
CA ALA A 317 28.67 -12.21 -13.93
C ALA A 317 29.12 -11.57 -15.25
N LEU A 318 28.17 -11.13 -16.06
CA LEU A 318 28.38 -10.30 -17.24
C LEU A 318 28.09 -8.83 -16.95
N ASN A 319 28.84 -7.93 -17.59
CA ASN A 319 28.51 -6.50 -17.55
C ASN A 319 27.29 -6.16 -18.41
N GLN A 320 26.94 -4.86 -18.48
CA GLN A 320 25.72 -4.36 -19.12
C GLN A 320 25.59 -4.78 -20.59
N ASP A 321 26.65 -4.73 -21.38
CA ASP A 321 26.64 -5.04 -22.83
C ASP A 321 27.18 -6.43 -23.18
N GLY A 322 27.56 -7.22 -22.17
CA GLY A 322 28.13 -8.56 -22.36
C GLY A 322 29.55 -8.57 -22.94
N SER A 323 30.31 -7.49 -22.79
CA SER A 323 31.71 -7.39 -23.24
C SER A 323 32.72 -7.87 -22.20
N LEU A 324 32.33 -7.84 -20.88
CA LEU A 324 33.19 -8.26 -19.79
C LEU A 324 32.54 -9.40 -19.00
N LEU A 325 33.33 -10.42 -18.67
CA LEU A 325 32.94 -11.53 -17.80
C LEU A 325 33.80 -11.55 -16.56
N ALA A 326 33.17 -11.47 -15.39
CA ALA A 326 33.81 -11.63 -14.09
C ALA A 326 33.69 -13.09 -13.65
N VAL A 327 34.80 -13.69 -13.21
CA VAL A 327 34.87 -15.09 -12.80
C VAL A 327 35.68 -15.23 -11.51
N SER A 328 35.22 -16.06 -10.58
CA SER A 328 35.99 -16.53 -9.45
C SER A 328 36.42 -18.00 -9.62
N PHE A 329 37.64 -18.31 -9.28
CA PHE A 329 38.23 -19.62 -9.46
C PHE A 329 38.45 -20.37 -8.15
N SER A 330 38.55 -21.70 -8.25
CA SER A 330 38.79 -22.59 -7.10
C SER A 330 40.18 -22.42 -6.47
N ASP A 331 41.13 -21.85 -7.19
CA ASP A 331 42.47 -21.50 -6.72
C ASP A 331 42.54 -20.17 -6.01
N GLY A 332 41.42 -19.41 -5.96
CA GLY A 332 41.26 -18.20 -5.17
C GLY A 332 41.34 -16.90 -5.96
N GLY A 333 41.45 -16.94 -7.27
CA GLY A 333 41.47 -15.75 -8.11
C GLY A 333 40.08 -15.21 -8.42
N VAL A 334 39.98 -13.89 -8.56
CA VAL A 334 38.84 -13.18 -9.21
C VAL A 334 39.41 -12.43 -10.40
N GLU A 335 38.88 -12.70 -11.57
CA GLU A 335 39.36 -12.12 -12.83
C GLU A 335 38.23 -11.54 -13.66
N LEU A 336 38.53 -10.47 -14.38
CA LEU A 336 37.70 -9.89 -15.42
C LEU A 336 38.32 -10.25 -16.80
N PHE A 337 37.52 -10.89 -17.63
CA PHE A 337 37.90 -11.21 -19.00
C PHE A 337 37.24 -10.22 -19.96
N ASP A 338 38.05 -9.66 -20.90
CA ASP A 338 37.52 -8.94 -22.04
C ASP A 338 37.10 -9.97 -23.09
N LEU A 339 35.83 -10.06 -23.40
CA LEU A 339 35.27 -11.05 -24.33
C LEU A 339 35.54 -10.73 -25.82
N HIS A 340 36.07 -9.53 -26.12
CA HIS A 340 36.60 -9.19 -27.43
C HIS A 340 38.06 -9.63 -27.61
N ASP A 341 38.81 -9.72 -26.50
CA ASP A 341 40.15 -10.25 -26.46
C ASP A 341 40.33 -11.13 -25.18
N PRO A 342 39.84 -12.39 -25.22
CA PRO A 342 39.85 -13.25 -24.03
C PRO A 342 41.25 -13.65 -23.52
N GLU A 343 42.32 -13.35 -24.26
CA GLU A 343 43.71 -13.54 -23.81
C GLU A 343 44.12 -12.40 -22.83
N GLU A 344 43.40 -11.27 -22.82
CA GLU A 344 43.64 -10.19 -21.86
C GLU A 344 42.64 -10.31 -20.69
N SER A 345 43.17 -10.57 -19.51
CA SER A 345 42.38 -10.59 -18.27
C SER A 345 42.98 -9.67 -17.23
N LEU A 346 42.11 -9.10 -16.35
CA LEU A 346 42.52 -8.30 -15.21
C LEU A 346 42.29 -9.11 -13.93
N ILE A 347 43.37 -9.48 -13.26
CA ILE A 347 43.31 -10.12 -11.93
C ILE A 347 42.95 -9.07 -10.91
N LEU A 348 41.80 -9.22 -10.22
CA LEU A 348 41.32 -8.30 -9.23
C LEU A 348 41.75 -8.71 -7.82
N TYR A 349 41.73 -9.99 -7.54
CA TYR A 349 42.03 -10.57 -6.23
C TYR A 349 42.67 -11.93 -6.43
N ASP A 350 43.71 -12.23 -5.67
CA ASP A 350 44.43 -13.49 -5.74
C ASP A 350 44.76 -13.98 -4.33
N THR A 351 43.98 -14.92 -3.84
CA THR A 351 44.22 -15.61 -2.56
C THR A 351 43.62 -16.99 -2.55
N SER A 352 44.32 -17.96 -2.01
CA SER A 352 43.86 -19.33 -1.87
C SER A 352 42.99 -19.59 -0.63
N ASP A 353 42.90 -18.64 0.27
CA ASP A 353 42.32 -18.82 1.61
C ASP A 353 40.98 -18.06 1.80
N TYR A 354 40.05 -18.20 0.89
CA TYR A 354 38.75 -17.58 1.03
C TYR A 354 37.62 -18.58 1.31
N ILE A 355 36.58 -18.13 2.02
CA ILE A 355 35.43 -18.93 2.39
C ILE A 355 34.22 -18.59 1.51
N HIS A 356 34.06 -17.32 1.13
CA HIS A 356 32.91 -16.80 0.42
C HIS A 356 33.30 -15.67 -0.52
N MET A 357 32.73 -15.61 -1.72
CA MET A 357 32.93 -14.55 -2.70
C MET A 357 31.61 -14.17 -3.34
N GLU A 358 31.36 -12.90 -3.43
CA GLU A 358 30.26 -12.31 -4.18
C GLU A 358 30.74 -11.14 -4.99
N GLY A 359 30.12 -10.89 -6.13
CA GLY A 359 30.46 -9.74 -6.95
C GLY A 359 29.47 -9.53 -8.09
N GLY A 360 29.42 -8.28 -8.56
CA GLY A 360 28.54 -7.91 -9.66
C GLY A 360 28.95 -6.59 -10.30
N PHE A 361 28.47 -6.42 -11.52
CA PHE A 361 28.66 -5.18 -12.28
C PHE A 361 27.61 -4.14 -11.88
N PHE A 362 28.04 -2.90 -11.96
CA PHE A 362 27.23 -1.74 -11.66
C PHE A 362 27.69 -0.56 -12.54
N GLY A 363 26.98 -0.28 -13.60
CA GLY A 363 27.43 0.66 -14.62
C GLY A 363 28.82 0.30 -15.15
N ASP A 364 29.76 1.25 -15.08
CA ASP A 364 31.16 1.07 -15.49
C ASP A 364 32.04 0.49 -14.37
N TYR A 365 31.46 -0.02 -13.30
CA TYR A 365 32.16 -0.53 -12.14
C TYR A 365 31.89 -2.01 -11.90
N PHE A 366 32.86 -2.68 -11.30
CA PHE A 366 32.68 -4.02 -10.74
C PHE A 366 32.95 -3.98 -9.24
N ALA A 367 31.99 -4.46 -8.45
CA ALA A 367 32.13 -4.57 -7.01
C ALA A 367 32.28 -6.03 -6.62
N TYR A 368 33.18 -6.34 -5.68
CA TYR A 368 33.33 -7.68 -5.15
C TYR A 368 33.52 -7.67 -3.64
N ALA A 369 33.06 -8.73 -3.01
CA ALA A 369 33.23 -9.02 -1.59
C ALA A 369 33.86 -10.39 -1.42
N VAL A 370 34.94 -10.45 -0.66
CA VAL A 370 35.68 -11.69 -0.37
C VAL A 370 35.80 -11.88 1.12
N ARG A 371 35.38 -13.04 1.61
CA ARG A 371 35.56 -13.42 3.00
C ARG A 371 36.69 -14.43 3.12
N ASN A 372 37.73 -14.07 3.85
CA ASN A 372 38.89 -14.88 4.12
C ASN A 372 39.02 -15.10 5.66
N GLY A 373 38.45 -16.19 6.17
CA GLY A 373 38.55 -16.53 7.60
C GLY A 373 38.15 -15.40 8.54
N THR A 374 39.10 -14.55 8.91
CA THR A 374 38.92 -13.41 9.81
C THR A 374 38.77 -12.07 9.07
N ASP A 375 39.18 -12.04 7.83
CA ASP A 375 39.24 -10.78 7.06
C ASP A 375 38.16 -10.80 5.96
N ASN A 376 37.43 -9.72 5.89
CA ASN A 376 36.49 -9.47 4.81
C ASN A 376 36.99 -8.30 3.99
N VAL A 377 37.09 -8.49 2.69
CA VAL A 377 37.58 -7.48 1.75
C VAL A 377 36.43 -7.10 0.84
N PHE A 378 36.16 -5.82 0.73
CA PHE A 378 35.30 -5.23 -0.27
C PHE A 378 36.15 -4.44 -1.25
N GLY A 379 36.04 -4.72 -2.54
CA GLY A 379 36.77 -4.05 -3.61
C GLY A 379 35.83 -3.44 -4.63
N LEU A 380 36.25 -2.32 -5.20
CA LEU A 380 35.56 -1.65 -6.30
C LEU A 380 36.58 -1.35 -7.42
N VAL A 381 36.23 -1.67 -8.65
CA VAL A 381 37.07 -1.52 -9.84
C VAL A 381 36.33 -0.68 -10.87
N ASP A 382 37.01 0.32 -11.41
CA ASP A 382 36.58 0.99 -12.64
C ASP A 382 36.96 0.10 -13.84
N THR A 383 35.98 -0.46 -14.51
CA THR A 383 36.17 -1.44 -15.58
C THR A 383 36.61 -0.79 -16.89
N VAL A 384 36.34 0.50 -17.08
CA VAL A 384 36.73 1.27 -18.25
C VAL A 384 38.25 1.63 -18.19
N GLN A 385 38.70 2.01 -16.98
CA GLN A 385 40.09 2.37 -16.77
C GLN A 385 40.96 1.18 -16.36
N GLY A 386 40.36 0.06 -15.98
CA GLY A 386 41.08 -1.11 -15.45
C GLY A 386 41.80 -0.83 -14.13
N ILE A 387 41.24 0.05 -13.30
CA ILE A 387 41.88 0.53 -12.07
C ILE A 387 41.06 0.14 -10.84
N SER A 388 41.70 -0.50 -9.85
CA SER A 388 41.12 -0.67 -8.53
C SER A 388 40.95 0.68 -7.84
N LEU A 389 39.74 1.05 -7.47
CA LEU A 389 39.43 2.30 -6.77
C LEU A 389 39.68 2.18 -5.27
N GLY A 390 39.93 1.01 -4.76
CA GLY A 390 40.28 0.74 -3.38
C GLY A 390 39.71 -0.56 -2.84
N GLU A 391 40.34 -1.07 -1.82
CA GLU A 391 39.91 -2.20 -1.02
C GLU A 391 39.73 -1.75 0.43
N ASN A 392 38.62 -2.13 1.04
CA ASN A 392 38.37 -1.88 2.45
C ASN A 392 38.23 -3.21 3.20
N ALA A 393 39.04 -3.40 4.22
CA ALA A 393 38.88 -4.53 5.14
C ALA A 393 37.74 -4.23 6.13
N ALA A 394 36.76 -5.12 6.21
CA ALA A 394 35.67 -5.05 7.16
C ALA A 394 35.76 -6.19 8.17
N GLN A 395 35.44 -5.93 9.43
CA GLN A 395 35.52 -6.96 10.50
C GLN A 395 34.35 -7.94 10.49
N ASP A 396 33.26 -7.62 9.81
CA ASP A 396 32.05 -8.42 9.81
C ASP A 396 31.73 -8.97 8.41
N PRO A 397 31.22 -10.20 8.30
CA PRO A 397 30.82 -10.77 7.02
C PRO A 397 29.72 -9.90 6.39
N PHE A 398 29.78 -9.68 5.10
CA PHE A 398 28.77 -8.99 4.34
C PHE A 398 28.43 -9.74 3.05
N TYR A 399 27.23 -9.53 2.61
CA TYR A 399 26.71 -9.99 1.34
C TYR A 399 26.66 -8.81 0.38
N LEU A 400 26.90 -9.05 -0.90
CA LEU A 400 26.94 -8.03 -1.94
C LEU A 400 25.99 -8.42 -3.07
N LYS A 401 25.17 -7.48 -3.48
CA LYS A 401 24.39 -7.53 -4.73
C LYS A 401 24.54 -6.22 -5.48
N THR A 402 24.36 -6.27 -6.79
CA THR A 402 24.41 -5.08 -7.63
C THR A 402 23.23 -5.06 -8.58
N ASP A 403 22.69 -3.89 -8.85
CA ASP A 403 21.71 -3.64 -9.89
C ASP A 403 21.95 -2.27 -10.54
N GLU A 404 21.04 -1.82 -11.40
CA GLU A 404 21.13 -0.50 -12.05
C GLU A 404 21.08 0.68 -11.06
N LYS A 405 20.57 0.48 -9.86
CA LYS A 405 20.39 1.50 -8.83
C LYS A 405 21.58 1.61 -7.89
N GLY A 406 22.43 0.59 -7.85
CA GLY A 406 23.61 0.64 -7.01
C GLY A 406 24.17 -0.69 -6.54
N ILE A 407 25.00 -0.59 -5.52
CA ILE A 407 25.59 -1.71 -4.81
C ILE A 407 24.88 -1.85 -3.48
N TYR A 408 24.41 -3.03 -3.17
CA TYR A 408 23.76 -3.35 -1.90
C TYR A 408 24.70 -4.19 -1.06
N LEU A 409 24.95 -3.73 0.15
CA LEU A 409 25.79 -4.41 1.13
C LEU A 409 24.96 -4.77 2.35
N ALA A 410 24.88 -6.05 2.65
CA ALA A 410 24.28 -6.51 3.91
C ALA A 410 25.34 -7.00 4.86
N ASN A 411 25.35 -6.45 6.07
CA ASN A 411 26.26 -6.80 7.14
C ASN A 411 25.48 -7.05 8.41
N LYS A 412 25.51 -8.29 8.93
CA LYS A 412 24.78 -8.70 10.15
C LYS A 412 23.33 -8.18 10.17
N ASN A 413 23.17 -6.97 10.66
CA ASN A 413 21.90 -6.32 10.92
C ASN A 413 21.69 -5.01 10.14
N LEU A 414 22.58 -4.69 9.21
CA LEU A 414 22.54 -3.46 8.42
C LEU A 414 22.51 -3.80 6.93
N LEU A 415 21.56 -3.22 6.20
CA LEU A 415 21.54 -3.21 4.75
C LEU A 415 21.73 -1.79 4.26
N VAL A 416 22.69 -1.62 3.39
CA VAL A 416 23.11 -0.32 2.83
C VAL A 416 23.08 -0.39 1.32
N GLN A 417 22.58 0.65 0.68
CA GLN A 417 22.76 0.88 -0.74
C GLN A 417 23.81 1.95 -0.96
N ILE A 418 24.72 1.69 -1.89
CA ILE A 418 25.63 2.69 -2.43
C ILE A 418 25.15 3.06 -3.82
N THR A 419 24.72 4.29 -4.00
CA THR A 419 24.19 4.77 -5.28
C THR A 419 25.30 4.98 -6.32
N PRO A 420 24.95 5.14 -7.62
CA PRO A 420 25.92 5.48 -8.67
C PRO A 420 26.73 6.74 -8.37
N GLN A 421 26.17 7.64 -7.59
CA GLN A 421 26.83 8.88 -7.21
C GLN A 421 27.72 8.72 -5.97
N GLY A 422 27.80 7.51 -5.40
CA GLY A 422 28.57 7.20 -4.21
C GLY A 422 27.87 7.61 -2.90
N GLU A 423 26.56 7.92 -2.95
CA GLU A 423 25.79 8.20 -1.74
C GLU A 423 25.44 6.87 -1.04
N GLN A 424 25.67 6.83 0.27
CA GLN A 424 25.32 5.69 1.09
C GLN A 424 23.94 5.91 1.72
N LEU A 425 23.01 5.02 1.42
CA LEU A 425 21.65 4.99 1.96
C LEU A 425 21.49 3.78 2.87
N GLU A 426 21.15 4.00 4.14
CA GLU A 426 20.77 2.93 5.05
C GLU A 426 19.34 2.50 4.74
N LEU A 427 19.16 1.28 4.23
CA LEU A 427 17.84 0.76 3.84
C LEU A 427 17.16 0.04 4.99
N ALA A 428 17.92 -0.70 5.81
CA ALA A 428 17.37 -1.43 6.94
C ALA A 428 18.41 -1.62 8.04
N TYR A 429 17.90 -1.68 9.26
CA TYR A 429 18.68 -2.02 10.45
C TYR A 429 17.87 -2.97 11.33
N THR A 430 18.45 -4.11 11.72
CA THR A 430 17.82 -5.08 12.62
C THR A 430 18.55 -5.13 13.94
N ASN A 431 17.84 -5.12 15.07
CA ASN A 431 18.49 -5.15 16.38
C ASN A 431 18.89 -6.56 16.86
N ASN A 432 18.25 -7.60 16.36
CA ASN A 432 18.38 -8.94 16.92
C ASN A 432 18.44 -10.07 15.87
N VAL A 433 18.42 -9.77 14.61
CA VAL A 433 18.40 -10.78 13.52
C VAL A 433 19.50 -10.46 12.54
N ASN A 434 20.32 -11.45 12.22
CA ASN A 434 21.31 -11.30 11.16
C ASN A 434 20.64 -11.41 9.80
N ILE A 435 21.04 -10.55 8.88
CA ILE A 435 20.70 -10.67 7.46
C ILE A 435 21.64 -11.76 6.91
N ASN A 436 21.08 -12.90 6.54
CA ASN A 436 21.86 -14.03 6.05
C ASN A 436 21.87 -14.16 4.53
N ALA A 437 20.87 -13.60 3.88
CA ALA A 437 20.78 -13.50 2.42
C ALA A 437 19.78 -12.40 2.05
N PHE A 438 19.93 -11.85 0.86
CA PHE A 438 18.96 -10.97 0.21
C PHE A 438 19.10 -11.08 -1.32
N ALA A 439 18.03 -10.80 -2.04
CA ALA A 439 17.97 -10.84 -3.49
C ALA A 439 17.61 -9.45 -4.05
#